data_b153da02f8d41e27d7a0d1e3a4609e61
#
_entry.id   b153da02f8d41e27d7a0d1e3a4609e61
#
_cell.length_a   1.000
_cell.length_b   1.000
_cell.length_c   1.000
_cell.angle_alpha   90.00
_cell.angle_beta   90.00
_cell.angle_gamma   90.00
#
_symmetry.space_group_name_H-M   'P 1'
#
loop_
_entity.id
_entity.type
_entity.pdbx_description
1 polymer ?
#
loop_
_entity_poly.entity_id
_entity_poly.type
_entity_poly.pdbx_seq_one_letter_code
_entity_poly.pdbx_strand_id
1 'polypeptide(L)'
;PLLYISGSFRHLVDLETLFLQKIGPACVAAYNASIMCADLPKVAFLAMDARHCAGLEMAELMAYAASVGSARARRKVGAVGFIGNATDATAHYFGRDKGLGTMPHALIGYAGSTVRAAEMFVETFPGEDLVVLADYFGCEVSDALAVCVRFPDMVAAGQVSFRLDTPGGRFVEGLDPAASYAVLERNV
;
A
#
# COMPACT_ATOMS: atom_id res chain seq x y z
N PRO A 1 11.45 -20.01 19.01
CA PRO A 1 11.80 -20.68 17.75
C PRO A 1 10.54 -20.91 16.93
N LEU A 2 10.64 -20.72 15.59
CA LEU A 2 9.52 -20.90 14.66
C LEU A 2 9.38 -22.36 14.23
N LEU A 3 10.49 -23.08 14.20
CA LEU A 3 10.57 -24.44 13.70
C LEU A 3 11.72 -25.18 14.35
N TYR A 4 11.53 -26.43 14.67
CA TYR A 4 12.58 -27.39 15.01
C TYR A 4 12.56 -28.53 13.99
N ILE A 5 13.72 -28.86 13.47
CA ILE A 5 13.91 -30.02 12.59
C ILE A 5 14.97 -30.89 13.22
N SER A 6 14.66 -32.18 13.39
CA SER A 6 15.57 -33.15 13.96
C SER A 6 15.73 -34.32 13.00
N GLY A 7 16.96 -34.73 12.78
CA GLY A 7 17.30 -35.84 11.89
C GLY A 7 18.80 -35.98 11.68
N SER A 8 19.19 -36.85 10.76
CA SER A 8 20.61 -37.00 10.39
C SER A 8 21.13 -35.73 9.75
N PHE A 9 22.27 -35.24 10.20
CA PHE A 9 22.96 -34.08 9.62
C PHE A 9 23.13 -34.19 8.11
N ARG A 10 23.44 -35.37 7.62
CA ARG A 10 23.56 -35.66 6.17
C ARG A 10 22.34 -35.22 5.35
N HIS A 11 21.12 -35.28 5.93
CA HIS A 11 19.87 -34.92 5.25
C HIS A 11 19.40 -33.51 5.57
N LEU A 12 19.96 -32.85 6.56
CA LEU A 12 19.50 -31.55 7.01
C LEU A 12 20.42 -30.40 6.60
N VAL A 13 21.72 -30.67 6.38
CA VAL A 13 22.73 -29.63 6.15
C VAL A 13 22.44 -28.75 4.96
N ASP A 14 21.87 -29.31 3.89
CA ASP A 14 21.53 -28.56 2.66
C ASP A 14 20.20 -27.79 2.73
N LEU A 15 19.43 -28.02 3.80
CA LEU A 15 18.09 -27.44 3.92
C LEU A 15 18.06 -26.09 4.64
N GLU A 16 19.12 -25.72 5.37
CA GLU A 16 19.17 -24.50 6.17
C GLU A 16 18.86 -23.27 5.35
N THR A 17 19.61 -23.02 4.29
CA THR A 17 19.43 -21.85 3.41
C THR A 17 18.03 -21.83 2.77
N LEU A 18 17.53 -22.99 2.36
CA LEU A 18 16.21 -23.12 1.77
C LEU A 18 15.11 -22.74 2.78
N PHE A 19 15.20 -23.22 4.01
CA PHE A 19 14.23 -22.90 5.05
C PHE A 19 14.30 -21.42 5.47
N LEU A 20 15.50 -20.86 5.59
CA LEU A 20 15.65 -19.43 5.87
C LEU A 20 15.05 -18.57 4.76
N GLN A 21 15.25 -18.97 3.50
CA GLN A 21 14.68 -18.23 2.36
C GLN A 21 13.15 -18.33 2.28
N LYS A 22 12.55 -19.46 2.57
CA LYS A 22 11.11 -19.70 2.38
C LYS A 22 10.29 -19.39 3.65
N ILE A 23 10.73 -19.86 4.80
CA ILE A 23 9.97 -19.77 6.04
C ILE A 23 10.15 -18.41 6.71
N GLY A 24 11.38 -17.89 6.76
CA GLY A 24 11.70 -16.64 7.44
C GLY A 24 10.86 -15.45 6.94
N PRO A 25 10.96 -15.10 5.66
CA PRO A 25 10.19 -13.99 5.08
C PRO A 25 8.67 -14.16 5.23
N ALA A 26 8.16 -15.38 5.01
CA ALA A 26 6.73 -15.67 5.16
C ALA A 26 6.25 -15.44 6.61
N CYS A 27 7.01 -15.90 7.60
CA CYS A 27 6.68 -15.69 9.01
C CYS A 27 6.70 -14.19 9.38
N VAL A 28 7.68 -13.43 8.89
CA VAL A 28 7.77 -11.98 9.13
C VAL A 28 6.59 -11.26 8.48
N ALA A 29 6.26 -11.58 7.24
CA ALA A 29 5.12 -10.98 6.54
C ALA A 29 3.79 -11.27 7.25
N ALA A 30 3.55 -12.51 7.63
CA ALA A 30 2.34 -12.89 8.35
C ALA A 30 2.26 -12.22 9.73
N TYR A 31 3.37 -12.13 10.45
CA TYR A 31 3.44 -11.45 11.73
C TYR A 31 3.15 -9.96 11.60
N ASN A 32 3.85 -9.27 10.69
CA ASN A 32 3.65 -7.84 10.45
C ASN A 32 2.21 -7.53 10.03
N ALA A 33 1.65 -8.30 9.08
CA ALA A 33 0.27 -8.14 8.68
C ALA A 33 -0.70 -8.33 9.85
N SER A 34 -0.46 -9.32 10.73
CA SER A 34 -1.30 -9.57 11.90
C SER A 34 -1.25 -8.41 12.90
N ILE A 35 -0.08 -7.84 13.16
CA ILE A 35 0.09 -6.72 14.09
C ILE A 35 -0.52 -5.45 13.51
N MET A 36 -0.17 -5.08 12.28
CA MET A 36 -0.71 -3.88 11.62
C MET A 36 -2.25 -3.89 11.60
N CYS A 37 -2.84 -5.01 11.22
CA CYS A 37 -4.30 -5.14 11.20
C CYS A 37 -4.92 -5.12 12.60
N ALA A 38 -4.22 -5.63 13.63
CA ALA A 38 -4.71 -5.61 14.99
C ALA A 38 -4.62 -4.22 15.64
N ASP A 39 -3.54 -3.48 15.34
CA ASP A 39 -3.32 -2.13 15.87
C ASP A 39 -4.26 -1.10 15.20
N LEU A 40 -4.61 -1.32 13.94
CA LEU A 40 -5.50 -0.46 13.17
C LEU A 40 -6.72 -1.24 12.63
N PRO A 41 -7.62 -1.72 13.50
CA PRO A 41 -8.64 -2.69 13.13
C PRO A 41 -9.70 -2.14 12.16
N LYS A 42 -9.89 -0.82 12.10
CA LYS A 42 -10.85 -0.17 11.19
C LYS A 42 -10.25 0.20 9.84
N VAL A 43 -8.93 0.04 9.65
CA VAL A 43 -8.22 0.40 8.42
C VAL A 43 -8.22 -0.77 7.45
N ALA A 44 -8.55 -0.49 6.20
CA ALA A 44 -8.35 -1.41 5.08
C ALA A 44 -6.91 -1.26 4.55
N PHE A 45 -6.19 -2.36 4.41
CA PHE A 45 -4.83 -2.37 3.89
C PHE A 45 -4.78 -2.92 2.46
N LEU A 46 -3.88 -2.37 1.66
CA LEU A 46 -3.54 -2.83 0.33
C LEU A 46 -2.07 -3.24 0.27
N ALA A 47 -1.79 -4.47 -0.13
CA ALA A 47 -0.43 -4.96 -0.24
C ALA A 47 0.24 -4.45 -1.53
N MET A 48 1.29 -3.65 -1.40
CA MET A 48 2.02 -3.03 -2.52
C MET A 48 3.47 -3.54 -2.62
N ASP A 49 3.76 -4.67 -2.00
CA ASP A 49 5.11 -5.21 -1.79
C ASP A 49 5.65 -6.04 -2.96
N ALA A 50 4.84 -6.38 -3.96
CA ALA A 50 5.26 -7.24 -5.08
C ALA A 50 6.52 -6.73 -5.80
N ARG A 51 6.69 -5.43 -5.96
CA ARG A 51 7.88 -4.82 -6.59
C ARG A 51 9.16 -4.97 -5.75
N HIS A 52 9.05 -5.33 -4.47
CA HIS A 52 10.17 -5.55 -3.55
C HIS A 52 10.54 -7.03 -3.43
N CYS A 53 9.80 -7.92 -4.09
CA CYS A 53 10.02 -9.36 -4.05
C CYS A 53 11.01 -9.82 -5.12
N ALA A 54 11.82 -10.82 -4.78
CA ALA A 54 12.74 -11.46 -5.72
C ALA A 54 11.99 -12.47 -6.63
N GLY A 55 11.20 -11.93 -7.55
CA GLY A 55 10.43 -12.71 -8.51
C GLY A 55 9.04 -13.15 -8.01
N LEU A 56 8.30 -13.82 -8.90
CA LEU A 56 6.89 -14.16 -8.69
C LEU A 56 6.69 -15.09 -7.50
N GLU A 57 7.52 -16.11 -7.35
CA GLU A 57 7.40 -17.07 -6.25
C GLU A 57 7.47 -16.40 -4.87
N MET A 58 8.38 -15.43 -4.71
CA MET A 58 8.47 -14.68 -3.47
C MET A 58 7.25 -13.77 -3.29
N ALA A 59 6.76 -13.13 -4.35
CA ALA A 59 5.56 -12.30 -4.30
C ALA A 59 4.32 -13.11 -3.90
N GLU A 60 4.16 -14.32 -4.43
CA GLU A 60 3.08 -15.23 -4.04
C GLU A 60 3.20 -15.65 -2.57
N LEU A 61 4.39 -16.02 -2.13
CA LEU A 61 4.64 -16.41 -0.74
C LEU A 61 4.32 -15.29 0.24
N MET A 62 4.74 -14.05 -0.08
CA MET A 62 4.49 -12.88 0.76
C MET A 62 3.00 -12.51 0.79
N ALA A 63 2.31 -12.55 -0.35
CA ALA A 63 0.87 -12.28 -0.44
C ALA A 63 0.06 -13.32 0.36
N TYR A 64 0.37 -14.60 0.21
CA TYR A 64 -0.22 -15.66 1.02
C TYR A 64 0.00 -15.43 2.52
N ALA A 65 1.24 -15.17 2.92
CA ALA A 65 1.60 -14.94 4.31
C ALA A 65 0.86 -13.72 4.90
N ALA A 66 0.78 -12.62 4.15
CA ALA A 66 0.02 -11.43 4.55
C ALA A 66 -1.48 -11.74 4.71
N SER A 67 -2.07 -12.52 3.81
CA SER A 67 -3.48 -12.95 3.92
C SER A 67 -3.74 -13.77 5.18
N VAL A 68 -2.82 -14.67 5.56
CA VAL A 68 -2.90 -15.47 6.79
C VAL A 68 -2.83 -14.58 8.03
N GLY A 69 -1.90 -13.62 8.06
CA GLY A 69 -1.76 -12.65 9.15
C GLY A 69 -3.02 -11.78 9.30
N SER A 70 -3.55 -11.28 8.20
CA SER A 70 -4.79 -10.53 8.12
C SER A 70 -5.99 -11.33 8.64
N ALA A 71 -6.14 -12.58 8.20
CA ALA A 71 -7.20 -13.47 8.65
C ALA A 71 -7.12 -13.74 10.17
N ARG A 72 -5.92 -13.83 10.72
CA ARG A 72 -5.72 -13.95 12.18
C ARG A 72 -6.23 -12.71 12.92
N ALA A 73 -5.89 -11.50 12.46
CA ALA A 73 -6.35 -10.26 13.08
C ALA A 73 -7.87 -10.10 12.97
N ARG A 74 -8.47 -10.45 11.82
CA ARG A 74 -9.94 -10.49 11.66
C ARG A 74 -10.60 -11.34 12.72
N ARG A 75 -10.10 -12.56 12.95
CA ARG A 75 -10.66 -13.47 13.98
C ARG A 75 -10.44 -12.97 15.40
N LYS A 76 -9.31 -12.31 15.69
CA LYS A 76 -8.92 -11.92 17.05
C LYS A 76 -9.59 -10.63 17.50
N VAL A 77 -9.68 -9.62 16.63
CA VAL A 77 -10.11 -8.25 16.98
C VAL A 77 -11.14 -7.68 16.03
N GLY A 78 -11.68 -8.45 15.09
CA GLY A 78 -12.66 -7.98 14.11
C GLY A 78 -12.07 -6.99 13.08
N ALA A 79 -10.79 -7.08 12.80
CA ALA A 79 -10.11 -6.14 11.88
C ALA A 79 -10.67 -6.24 10.45
N VAL A 80 -10.73 -5.12 9.72
CA VAL A 80 -10.97 -5.10 8.27
C VAL A 80 -9.83 -5.82 7.54
N GLY A 81 -8.59 -5.49 7.89
CA GLY A 81 -7.38 -6.14 7.40
C GLY A 81 -7.08 -5.85 5.93
N PHE A 82 -6.30 -6.74 5.30
CA PHE A 82 -5.95 -6.60 3.88
C PHE A 82 -7.14 -6.93 2.98
N ILE A 83 -7.43 -6.01 2.06
CA ILE A 83 -8.56 -6.09 1.11
C ILE A 83 -8.13 -6.41 -0.32
N GLY A 84 -6.84 -6.42 -0.59
CA GLY A 84 -6.29 -6.70 -1.91
C GLY A 84 -4.79 -6.42 -1.99
N ASN A 85 -4.28 -6.53 -3.19
CA ASN A 85 -2.90 -6.22 -3.54
C ASN A 85 -2.83 -5.61 -4.95
N ALA A 86 -1.61 -5.22 -5.37
CA ALA A 86 -1.41 -4.50 -6.63
C ALA A 86 -1.29 -5.38 -7.88
N THR A 87 -1.29 -6.72 -7.76
CA THR A 87 -1.05 -7.64 -8.87
C THR A 87 -2.12 -8.69 -9.03
N ASP A 88 -2.51 -9.00 -10.26
CA ASP A 88 -3.51 -10.02 -10.58
C ASP A 88 -3.07 -11.41 -10.11
N ALA A 89 -1.79 -11.75 -10.28
CA ALA A 89 -1.23 -13.06 -9.96
C ALA A 89 -1.50 -13.50 -8.51
N THR A 90 -1.60 -12.57 -7.58
CA THR A 90 -1.75 -12.83 -6.14
C THR A 90 -3.06 -12.28 -5.56
N ALA A 91 -3.93 -11.72 -6.37
CA ALA A 91 -5.21 -11.13 -5.95
C ALA A 91 -6.15 -12.14 -5.27
N HIS A 92 -6.10 -13.39 -5.71
CA HIS A 92 -6.94 -14.48 -5.19
C HIS A 92 -6.71 -14.78 -3.70
N TYR A 93 -5.52 -14.50 -3.14
CA TYR A 93 -5.26 -14.63 -1.70
C TYR A 93 -6.08 -13.65 -0.85
N PHE A 94 -6.58 -12.59 -1.46
CA PHE A 94 -7.41 -11.57 -0.83
C PHE A 94 -8.89 -11.64 -1.27
N GLY A 95 -9.27 -12.74 -1.96
CA GLY A 95 -10.63 -12.98 -2.42
C GLY A 95 -11.03 -12.12 -3.62
N ARG A 96 -10.06 -11.75 -4.48
CA ARG A 96 -10.27 -10.94 -5.68
C ARG A 96 -9.80 -11.68 -6.94
N ASP A 97 -10.40 -11.36 -8.06
CA ASP A 97 -10.00 -11.89 -9.37
C ASP A 97 -8.87 -11.04 -9.99
N LYS A 98 -8.76 -9.76 -9.60
CA LYS A 98 -7.77 -8.82 -10.11
C LYS A 98 -7.12 -8.01 -9.00
N GLY A 99 -5.90 -7.57 -9.24
CA GLY A 99 -5.19 -6.61 -8.41
C GLY A 99 -5.91 -5.27 -8.36
N LEU A 100 -5.73 -4.55 -7.26
CA LEU A 100 -6.22 -3.19 -7.11
C LEU A 100 -5.16 -2.24 -7.69
N GLY A 101 -5.48 -1.65 -8.83
CA GLY A 101 -4.62 -0.67 -9.48
C GLY A 101 -4.49 0.62 -8.66
N THR A 102 -3.37 1.31 -8.86
CA THR A 102 -3.15 2.65 -8.31
C THR A 102 -2.51 3.53 -9.38
N MET A 103 -2.77 4.84 -9.33
CA MET A 103 -2.11 5.80 -10.22
C MET A 103 -0.59 5.79 -9.97
N PRO A 104 0.25 5.57 -10.99
CA PRO A 104 1.70 5.58 -10.81
C PRO A 104 2.26 7.01 -10.88
N HIS A 105 3.35 7.28 -10.16
CA HIS A 105 4.10 8.54 -10.25
C HIS A 105 4.51 8.87 -11.70
N ALA A 106 4.84 7.85 -12.49
CA ALA A 106 5.23 8.02 -13.90
C ALA A 106 4.13 8.71 -14.74
N LEU A 107 2.84 8.43 -14.49
CA LEU A 107 1.74 9.09 -15.19
C LEU A 107 1.71 10.58 -14.88
N ILE A 108 1.91 10.95 -13.60
CA ILE A 108 1.89 12.35 -13.17
C ILE A 108 3.07 13.12 -13.78
N GLY A 109 4.27 12.53 -13.73
CA GLY A 109 5.46 13.10 -14.34
C GLY A 109 5.31 13.27 -15.85
N TYR A 110 4.72 12.31 -16.54
CA TYR A 110 4.44 12.39 -17.98
C TYR A 110 3.37 13.45 -18.31
N ALA A 111 2.32 13.52 -17.53
CA ALA A 111 1.24 14.50 -17.70
C ALA A 111 1.64 15.93 -17.36
N GLY A 112 2.69 16.11 -16.54
CA GLY A 112 3.20 17.40 -16.09
C GLY A 112 2.39 18.07 -14.97
N SER A 113 1.25 17.50 -14.57
CA SER A 113 0.51 17.91 -13.37
C SER A 113 -0.41 16.80 -12.88
N THR A 114 -0.74 16.84 -11.58
CA THR A 114 -1.65 15.89 -10.93
C THR A 114 -3.06 15.99 -11.52
N VAL A 115 -3.55 17.20 -11.78
CA VAL A 115 -4.88 17.42 -12.40
C VAL A 115 -4.92 16.83 -13.81
N ARG A 116 -3.88 17.06 -14.63
CA ARG A 116 -3.83 16.52 -15.99
C ARG A 116 -3.76 14.99 -15.99
N ALA A 117 -3.02 14.39 -15.05
CA ALA A 117 -3.00 12.94 -14.89
C ALA A 117 -4.39 12.39 -14.52
N ALA A 118 -5.13 13.07 -13.65
CA ALA A 118 -6.51 12.73 -13.31
C ALA A 118 -7.45 12.84 -14.51
N GLU A 119 -7.33 13.91 -15.32
CA GLU A 119 -8.09 14.05 -16.56
C GLU A 119 -7.83 12.90 -17.54
N MET A 120 -6.56 12.57 -17.78
CA MET A 120 -6.17 11.45 -18.65
C MET A 120 -6.75 10.12 -18.16
N PHE A 121 -6.80 9.91 -16.84
CA PHE A 121 -7.40 8.71 -16.27
C PHE A 121 -8.90 8.65 -16.56
N VAL A 122 -9.64 9.72 -16.26
CA VAL A 122 -11.10 9.78 -16.47
C VAL A 122 -11.45 9.66 -17.95
N GLU A 123 -10.67 10.29 -18.84
CA GLU A 123 -10.82 10.17 -20.30
C GLU A 123 -10.64 8.72 -20.79
N THR A 124 -9.69 7.99 -20.19
CA THR A 124 -9.34 6.62 -20.60
C THR A 124 -10.26 5.56 -19.98
N PHE A 125 -10.71 5.78 -18.75
CA PHE A 125 -11.54 4.85 -17.98
C PHE A 125 -12.82 5.52 -17.49
N PRO A 126 -13.75 5.82 -18.41
CA PRO A 126 -14.98 6.50 -18.04
C PRO A 126 -15.86 5.64 -17.13
N GLY A 127 -16.32 6.23 -16.04
CA GLY A 127 -17.18 5.56 -15.06
C GLY A 127 -16.45 4.82 -13.92
N GLU A 128 -15.12 4.76 -13.98
CA GLU A 128 -14.32 4.21 -12.87
C GLU A 128 -14.08 5.24 -11.76
N ASP A 129 -13.96 4.77 -10.53
CA ASP A 129 -13.57 5.60 -9.38
C ASP A 129 -12.16 6.14 -9.57
N LEU A 130 -11.97 7.42 -9.28
CA LEU A 130 -10.70 8.13 -9.44
C LEU A 130 -9.90 8.09 -8.13
N VAL A 131 -8.79 7.36 -8.12
CA VAL A 131 -7.83 7.35 -7.02
C VAL A 131 -6.58 8.11 -7.43
N VAL A 132 -6.42 9.34 -6.93
CA VAL A 132 -5.33 10.25 -7.32
C VAL A 132 -4.14 10.12 -6.38
N LEU A 133 -2.95 9.98 -6.94
CA LEU A 133 -1.69 10.06 -6.21
C LEU A 133 -1.26 11.53 -6.12
N ALA A 134 -1.10 12.08 -4.91
CA ALA A 134 -0.99 13.52 -4.70
C ALA A 134 0.41 14.02 -4.30
N ASP A 135 1.38 13.13 -4.09
CA ASP A 135 2.68 13.49 -3.49
C ASP A 135 3.82 13.79 -4.49
N TYR A 136 3.57 13.65 -5.80
CA TYR A 136 4.63 13.74 -6.82
C TYR A 136 5.39 15.08 -6.80
N PHE A 137 4.67 16.20 -6.70
CA PHE A 137 5.27 17.54 -6.68
C PHE A 137 5.49 18.09 -5.26
N GLY A 138 5.13 17.35 -4.21
CA GLY A 138 5.20 17.83 -2.83
C GLY A 138 4.11 18.85 -2.46
N CYS A 139 3.03 18.90 -3.23
CA CYS A 139 1.89 19.80 -3.09
C CYS A 139 0.62 19.01 -2.82
N GLU A 140 0.65 18.10 -1.85
CA GLU A 140 -0.39 17.09 -1.61
C GLU A 140 -1.77 17.72 -1.37
N VAL A 141 -1.82 18.78 -0.59
CA VAL A 141 -3.07 19.47 -0.24
C VAL A 141 -3.55 20.34 -1.42
N SER A 142 -2.64 21.12 -1.99
CA SER A 142 -2.95 22.00 -3.13
C SER A 142 -3.40 21.22 -4.36
N ASP A 143 -2.71 20.12 -4.69
CA ASP A 143 -3.06 19.24 -5.81
C ASP A 143 -4.40 18.52 -5.55
N ALA A 144 -4.63 18.02 -4.33
CA ALA A 144 -5.91 17.41 -3.99
C ALA A 144 -7.08 18.38 -4.13
N LEU A 145 -6.93 19.61 -3.65
CA LEU A 145 -7.95 20.65 -3.82
C LEU A 145 -8.20 20.99 -5.30
N ALA A 146 -7.13 21.11 -6.09
CA ALA A 146 -7.26 21.37 -7.52
C ALA A 146 -8.01 20.25 -8.25
N VAL A 147 -7.78 18.99 -7.90
CA VAL A 147 -8.55 17.85 -8.43
C VAL A 147 -10.01 17.92 -8.00
N CYS A 148 -10.30 18.23 -6.72
CA CYS A 148 -11.68 18.39 -6.25
C CYS A 148 -12.43 19.49 -7.00
N VAL A 149 -11.78 20.62 -7.26
CA VAL A 149 -12.36 21.72 -8.05
C VAL A 149 -12.61 21.30 -9.50
N ARG A 150 -11.72 20.48 -10.05
CA ARG A 150 -11.84 20.00 -11.45
C ARG A 150 -12.94 18.98 -11.66
N PHE A 151 -13.24 18.15 -10.65
CA PHE A 151 -14.22 17.05 -10.73
C PHE A 151 -15.29 17.13 -9.63
N PRO A 152 -16.05 18.24 -9.52
CA PRO A 152 -16.97 18.46 -8.41
C PRO A 152 -18.09 17.41 -8.35
N ASP A 153 -18.59 16.95 -9.48
CA ASP A 153 -19.65 15.94 -9.54
C ASP A 153 -19.18 14.58 -9.05
N MET A 154 -17.97 14.17 -9.42
CA MET A 154 -17.35 12.93 -8.91
C MET A 154 -17.07 13.00 -7.42
N VAL A 155 -16.67 14.17 -6.92
CA VAL A 155 -16.48 14.40 -5.47
C VAL A 155 -17.81 14.26 -4.74
N ALA A 156 -18.87 14.90 -5.23
CA ALA A 156 -20.21 14.80 -4.65
C ALA A 156 -20.75 13.37 -4.65
N ALA A 157 -20.41 12.59 -5.68
CA ALA A 157 -20.75 11.17 -5.80
C ALA A 157 -19.88 10.24 -4.93
N GLY A 158 -18.83 10.75 -4.25
CA GLY A 158 -17.90 9.94 -3.47
C GLY A 158 -16.95 9.07 -4.29
N GLN A 159 -16.75 9.41 -5.57
CA GLN A 159 -15.93 8.66 -6.53
C GLN A 159 -14.47 9.13 -6.59
N VAL A 160 -14.09 10.14 -5.81
CA VAL A 160 -12.72 10.66 -5.76
C VAL A 160 -12.07 10.27 -4.43
N SER A 161 -10.89 9.69 -4.51
CA SER A 161 -10.05 9.35 -3.36
C SER A 161 -8.62 9.78 -3.62
N PHE A 162 -7.87 10.02 -2.54
CA PHE A 162 -6.46 10.41 -2.64
C PHE A 162 -5.56 9.37 -1.98
N ARG A 163 -4.43 9.10 -2.63
CA ARG A 163 -3.34 8.32 -2.10
C ARG A 163 -2.16 9.23 -1.81
N LEU A 164 -1.63 9.12 -0.60
CA LEU A 164 -0.37 9.74 -0.19
C LEU A 164 0.71 8.66 -0.14
N ASP A 165 1.80 8.89 -0.86
CA ASP A 165 2.98 8.02 -0.89
C ASP A 165 4.24 8.83 -0.51
N THR A 166 4.02 9.90 0.24
CA THR A 166 5.04 10.84 0.70
C THR A 166 6.16 10.11 1.40
N PRO A 167 7.42 10.22 0.93
CA PRO A 167 8.53 9.49 1.52
C PRO A 167 8.83 10.00 2.94
N GLY A 168 9.28 9.09 3.82
CA GLY A 168 9.57 9.40 5.23
C GLY A 168 10.65 10.46 5.46
N GLY A 169 11.35 10.89 4.40
CA GLY A 169 12.37 11.95 4.46
C GLY A 169 11.83 13.37 4.31
N ARG A 170 10.52 13.56 4.08
CA ARG A 170 9.87 14.87 4.04
C ARG A 170 8.49 14.86 4.66
N PHE A 171 7.99 16.03 5.01
CA PHE A 171 6.62 16.22 5.49
C PHE A 171 5.66 16.42 4.31
N VAL A 172 4.41 16.05 4.52
CA VAL A 172 3.29 16.42 3.65
C VAL A 172 3.16 17.94 3.63
N GLU A 173 2.68 18.52 2.53
CA GLU A 173 2.43 19.95 2.41
C GLU A 173 1.65 20.51 3.63
N GLY A 174 2.17 21.58 4.21
CA GLY A 174 1.57 22.23 5.37
C GLY A 174 1.84 21.57 6.72
N LEU A 175 2.52 20.42 6.77
CA LEU A 175 2.87 19.72 8.02
C LEU A 175 4.34 19.87 8.42
N ASP A 176 5.11 20.73 7.74
CA ASP A 176 6.48 21.05 8.15
C ASP A 176 6.48 21.77 9.51
N PRO A 177 7.04 21.15 10.59
CA PRO A 177 7.07 21.79 11.90
C PRO A 177 7.83 23.12 11.90
N ALA A 178 8.94 23.22 11.12
CA ALA A 178 9.74 24.44 11.06
C ALA A 178 8.94 25.58 10.42
N ALA A 179 8.21 25.31 9.33
CA ALA A 179 7.32 26.30 8.71
C ALA A 179 6.16 26.69 9.65
N SER A 180 5.61 25.73 10.38
CA SER A 180 4.52 25.98 11.36
C SER A 180 5.00 26.82 12.52
N TYR A 181 6.18 26.57 13.08
CA TYR A 181 6.79 27.39 14.13
C TYR A 181 7.05 28.81 13.65
N ALA A 182 7.60 28.97 12.45
CA ALA A 182 7.87 30.30 11.87
C ALA A 182 6.60 31.14 11.66
N VAL A 183 5.45 30.52 11.44
CA VAL A 183 4.14 31.21 11.40
C VAL A 183 3.67 31.61 12.79
N LEU A 184 3.81 30.75 13.79
CA LEU A 184 3.45 31.03 15.17
C LEU A 184 4.31 32.18 15.75
N GLU A 185 5.61 32.15 15.57
CA GLU A 185 6.52 33.20 16.02
C GLU A 185 6.23 34.58 15.41
N ARG A 186 5.71 34.63 14.18
CA ARG A 186 5.32 35.88 13.51
C ARG A 186 3.99 36.49 14.05
N ASN A 187 3.18 35.68 14.72
CA ASN A 187 1.86 36.08 15.19
C ASN A 187 1.78 36.25 16.72
N VAL A 188 2.91 36.16 17.42
CA VAL A 188 3.09 36.45 18.84
C VAL A 188 3.88 37.76 18.97
#